data_7cf6da9d66c806eb8c6ee5f5786b122e
#
_entry.id   7cf6da9d66c806eb8c6ee5f5786b122e
#
_cell.length_a   1.000
_cell.length_b   1.000
_cell.length_c   1.000
_cell.angle_alpha   90.00
_cell.angle_beta   90.00
_cell.angle_gamma   90.00
#
_symmetry.space_group_name_H-M   'P 1'
#
loop_
_entity.id
_entity.type
_entity.pdbx_description
1 polymer ?
#
loop_
_entity_poly.entity_id
_entity_poly.type
_entity_poly.pdbx_seq_one_letter_code
_entity_poly.pdbx_strand_id
1 'polypeptide(L)'
;MANTNLKEAKAAKNDEFYTQFHDIEIEMNAYLEYDPDVFRGKTVLLPCDDPEWSNFTRYFAAKFDELGLKKLISTSYAPDAKKMKLLAEPSLFEKEAPQFDPQKAQTKGKIFVLEKDHTGDGHINIDDLEWEYLEGDGDFKSKEVTQLRNEADIIIHYCPKKLPHRFS
;
A
#
# COMPACT_ATOMS: atom_id res chain seq x y z
N MET A 1 -4.25 -23.15 25.66
CA MET A 1 -3.35 -22.02 26.02
C MET A 1 -2.71 -21.32 24.83
N ALA A 2 -2.58 -21.94 23.65
CA ALA A 2 -2.05 -21.29 22.45
C ALA A 2 -2.95 -20.17 21.89
N ASN A 3 -4.25 -20.12 22.21
CA ASN A 3 -5.19 -19.17 21.66
C ASN A 3 -5.14 -17.76 22.30
N THR A 4 -4.58 -17.62 23.49
CA THR A 4 -4.52 -16.33 24.19
C THR A 4 -3.49 -15.39 23.57
N ASN A 5 -2.31 -15.92 23.26
CA ASN A 5 -1.22 -15.14 22.64
C ASN A 5 -1.58 -14.67 21.23
N LEU A 6 -2.33 -15.50 20.48
CA LEU A 6 -2.78 -15.12 19.13
C LEU A 6 -3.83 -14.01 19.16
N LYS A 7 -4.74 -14.04 20.14
CA LYS A 7 -5.75 -12.99 20.34
C LYS A 7 -5.10 -11.67 20.75
N GLU A 8 -4.15 -11.72 21.67
CA GLU A 8 -3.39 -10.54 22.11
C GLU A 8 -2.55 -9.95 20.96
N ALA A 9 -1.90 -10.79 20.16
CA ALA A 9 -1.14 -10.35 19.00
C ALA A 9 -2.04 -9.70 17.93
N LYS A 10 -3.23 -10.27 17.68
CA LYS A 10 -4.21 -9.67 16.76
C LYS A 10 -4.77 -8.35 17.28
N ALA A 11 -5.05 -8.25 18.57
CA ALA A 11 -5.52 -7.02 19.20
C ALA A 11 -4.45 -5.93 19.13
N ALA A 12 -3.19 -6.25 19.44
CA ALA A 12 -2.07 -5.33 19.36
C ALA A 12 -1.85 -4.84 17.90
N LYS A 13 -1.95 -5.73 16.93
CA LYS A 13 -1.84 -5.39 15.51
C LYS A 13 -2.98 -4.48 15.04
N ASN A 14 -4.20 -4.72 15.49
CA ASN A 14 -5.35 -3.87 15.20
C ASN A 14 -5.21 -2.49 15.86
N ASP A 15 -4.77 -2.42 17.12
CA ASP A 15 -4.53 -1.16 17.81
C ASP A 15 -3.46 -0.33 17.12
N GLU A 16 -2.38 -0.95 16.68
CA GLU A 16 -1.32 -0.30 15.89
C GLU A 16 -1.85 0.18 14.55
N PHE A 17 -2.67 -0.61 13.88
CA PHE A 17 -3.31 -0.23 12.63
C PHE A 17 -4.16 1.04 12.78
N TYR A 18 -5.05 1.09 13.77
CA TYR A 18 -5.91 2.26 14.01
C TYR A 18 -5.12 3.48 14.41
N THR A 19 -4.07 3.33 15.19
CA THR A 19 -3.20 4.44 15.59
C THR A 19 -2.50 5.04 14.38
N GLN A 20 -1.90 4.20 13.54
CA GLN A 20 -1.22 4.66 12.32
C GLN A 20 -2.18 5.30 11.33
N PHE A 21 -3.39 4.75 11.16
CA PHE A 21 -4.41 5.33 10.29
C PHE A 21 -4.80 6.72 10.77
N HIS A 22 -5.01 6.88 12.08
CA HIS A 22 -5.35 8.17 12.68
C HIS A 22 -4.23 9.20 12.53
N ASP A 23 -2.98 8.79 12.69
CA ASP A 23 -1.81 9.66 12.48
C ASP A 23 -1.72 10.15 11.03
N ILE A 24 -1.95 9.26 10.08
CA ILE A 24 -2.01 9.59 8.65
C ILE A 24 -3.15 10.57 8.38
N GLU A 25 -4.31 10.34 8.97
CA GLU A 25 -5.48 11.20 8.84
C GLU A 25 -5.20 12.63 9.34
N ILE A 26 -4.55 12.76 10.48
CA ILE A 26 -4.14 14.07 11.04
C ILE A 26 -3.18 14.78 10.07
N GLU A 27 -2.17 14.06 9.57
CA GLU A 27 -1.21 14.63 8.64
C GLU A 27 -1.86 15.07 7.32
N MET A 28 -2.71 14.23 6.74
CA MET A 28 -3.40 14.56 5.49
C MET A 28 -4.42 15.69 5.68
N ASN A 29 -5.09 15.76 6.82
CA ASN A 29 -6.01 16.86 7.14
C ASN A 29 -5.30 18.21 7.16
N ALA A 30 -4.05 18.28 7.57
CA ALA A 30 -3.27 19.52 7.51
C ALA A 30 -3.11 20.04 6.06
N TYR A 31 -2.90 19.14 5.10
CA TYR A 31 -2.87 19.53 3.68
C TYR A 31 -4.25 19.94 3.15
N LEU A 32 -5.30 19.25 3.57
CA LEU A 32 -6.68 19.52 3.15
C LEU A 32 -7.22 20.84 3.74
N GLU A 33 -6.77 21.23 4.92
CA GLU A 33 -7.08 22.54 5.50
C GLU A 33 -6.46 23.66 4.67
N TYR A 34 -5.26 23.45 4.15
CA TYR A 34 -4.59 24.41 3.28
C TYR A 34 -5.24 24.48 1.90
N ASP A 35 -5.54 23.34 1.29
CA ASP A 35 -6.21 23.20 -0.01
C ASP A 35 -7.13 21.97 -0.01
N PRO A 36 -8.46 22.16 0.14
CA PRO A 36 -9.40 21.04 0.13
C PRO A 36 -9.39 20.20 -1.14
N ASP A 37 -8.95 20.77 -2.25
CA ASP A 37 -8.91 20.12 -3.56
C ASP A 37 -7.51 19.63 -3.96
N VAL A 38 -6.56 19.57 -3.03
CA VAL A 38 -5.16 19.20 -3.31
C VAL A 38 -5.04 17.85 -4.01
N PHE A 39 -5.91 16.91 -3.71
CA PHE A 39 -5.91 15.56 -4.31
C PHE A 39 -6.91 15.39 -5.45
N ARG A 40 -7.81 16.34 -5.66
CA ARG A 40 -8.91 16.20 -6.61
C ARG A 40 -8.40 16.08 -8.06
N GLY A 41 -8.83 15.01 -8.74
CA GLY A 41 -8.44 14.73 -10.12
C GLY A 41 -6.96 14.33 -10.27
N LYS A 42 -6.28 14.00 -9.18
CA LYS A 42 -4.84 13.68 -9.17
C LYS A 42 -4.59 12.18 -9.17
N THR A 43 -3.49 11.80 -9.80
CA THR A 43 -2.91 10.47 -9.69
C THR A 43 -1.90 10.46 -8.55
N VAL A 44 -2.16 9.65 -7.53
CA VAL A 44 -1.30 9.50 -6.35
C VAL A 44 -0.52 8.21 -6.47
N LEU A 45 0.78 8.27 -6.31
CA LEU A 45 1.68 7.12 -6.28
C LEU A 45 2.27 6.94 -4.89
N LEU A 46 2.16 5.73 -4.38
CA LEU A 46 2.76 5.28 -3.12
C LEU A 46 3.81 4.20 -3.44
N PRO A 47 5.05 4.59 -3.78
CA PRO A 47 6.07 3.61 -4.12
C PRO A 47 6.53 2.85 -2.90
N CYS A 48 6.75 1.55 -3.05
CA CYS A 48 7.22 0.65 -1.99
C CYS A 48 6.24 0.54 -0.80
N ASP A 49 4.95 0.65 -1.08
CA ASP A 49 3.87 0.67 -0.10
C ASP A 49 2.89 -0.48 -0.37
N ASP A 50 3.17 -1.65 0.18
CA ASP A 50 2.32 -2.83 0.01
C ASP A 50 1.01 -2.67 0.78
N PRO A 51 -0.17 -2.71 0.11
CA PRO A 51 -1.47 -2.54 0.76
C PRO A 51 -1.79 -3.56 1.84
N GLU A 52 -1.17 -4.73 1.81
CA GLU A 52 -1.36 -5.74 2.86
C GLU A 52 -0.71 -5.33 4.18
N TRP A 53 0.31 -4.49 4.12
CA TRP A 53 1.14 -4.12 5.27
C TRP A 53 1.11 -2.63 5.56
N SER A 54 0.69 -1.80 4.60
CA SER A 54 0.72 -0.35 4.72
C SER A 54 -0.66 0.25 4.90
N ASN A 55 -0.72 1.22 5.79
CA ASN A 55 -1.92 2.00 6.04
C ASN A 55 -2.11 3.18 5.09
N PHE A 56 -1.06 3.63 4.40
CA PHE A 56 -1.17 4.74 3.44
C PHE A 56 -2.05 4.38 2.26
N THR A 57 -1.80 3.24 1.61
CA THR A 57 -2.65 2.78 0.52
C THR A 57 -4.09 2.57 0.99
N ARG A 58 -4.30 2.00 2.17
CA ARG A 58 -5.62 1.78 2.74
C ARG A 58 -6.34 3.09 3.07
N TYR A 59 -5.61 4.09 3.57
CA TYR A 59 -6.15 5.41 3.83
C TYR A 59 -6.67 6.06 2.53
N PHE A 60 -5.84 6.13 1.51
CA PHE A 60 -6.24 6.73 0.23
C PHE A 60 -7.34 5.95 -0.48
N ALA A 61 -7.36 4.62 -0.36
CA ALA A 61 -8.44 3.80 -0.88
C ALA A 61 -9.77 4.08 -0.17
N ALA A 62 -9.76 4.18 1.16
CA ALA A 62 -10.95 4.50 1.95
C ALA A 62 -11.49 5.91 1.67
N LYS A 63 -10.61 6.84 1.36
CA LYS A 63 -10.93 8.26 1.10
C LYS A 63 -10.98 8.60 -0.39
N PHE A 64 -10.91 7.61 -1.28
CA PHE A 64 -10.78 7.82 -2.72
C PHE A 64 -11.87 8.75 -3.27
N ASP A 65 -13.13 8.46 -3.00
CA ASP A 65 -14.28 9.26 -3.47
C ASP A 65 -14.32 10.63 -2.78
N GLU A 66 -14.08 10.68 -1.49
CA GLU A 66 -14.09 11.92 -0.71
C GLU A 66 -13.00 12.90 -1.17
N LEU A 67 -11.80 12.40 -1.42
CA LEU A 67 -10.68 13.18 -1.92
C LEU A 67 -10.80 13.51 -3.42
N GLY A 68 -11.66 12.81 -4.13
CA GLY A 68 -11.85 12.98 -5.57
C GLY A 68 -10.67 12.54 -6.41
N LEU A 69 -9.95 11.50 -5.98
CA LEU A 69 -8.79 10.99 -6.70
C LEU A 69 -9.15 10.53 -8.11
N LYS A 70 -8.25 10.74 -9.06
CA LYS A 70 -8.34 10.16 -10.40
C LYS A 70 -7.86 8.71 -10.40
N LYS A 71 -6.74 8.45 -9.74
CA LYS A 71 -6.08 7.14 -9.71
C LYS A 71 -5.17 7.03 -8.51
N LEU A 72 -5.17 5.86 -7.90
CA LEU A 72 -4.24 5.50 -6.82
C LEU A 72 -3.39 4.33 -7.30
N ILE A 73 -2.08 4.48 -7.20
CA ILE A 73 -1.10 3.45 -7.56
C ILE A 73 -0.21 3.20 -6.35
N SER A 74 -0.02 1.94 -5.99
CA SER A 74 1.04 1.56 -5.06
C SER A 74 1.89 0.44 -5.65
N THR A 75 3.11 0.30 -5.18
CA THR A 75 4.02 -0.76 -5.61
C THR A 75 4.63 -1.44 -4.39
N SER A 76 4.96 -2.71 -4.55
CA SER A 76 5.67 -3.46 -3.52
C SER A 76 6.96 -4.05 -4.07
N TYR A 77 7.91 -4.30 -3.18
CA TYR A 77 9.13 -5.02 -3.53
C TYR A 77 8.87 -6.52 -3.66
N ALA A 78 9.69 -7.18 -4.49
CA ALA A 78 9.81 -8.63 -4.44
C ALA A 78 10.28 -9.08 -3.05
N PRO A 79 9.73 -10.17 -2.48
CA PRO A 79 10.17 -10.69 -1.18
C PRO A 79 11.67 -10.98 -1.12
N ASP A 80 12.25 -11.51 -2.18
CA ASP A 80 13.69 -11.82 -2.27
C ASP A 80 14.57 -10.57 -2.19
N ALA A 81 14.10 -9.43 -2.69
CA ALA A 81 14.84 -8.17 -2.68
C ALA A 81 15.00 -7.58 -1.27
N LYS A 82 14.07 -7.89 -0.36
CA LYS A 82 14.08 -7.37 1.02
C LYS A 82 14.93 -8.17 1.99
N LYS A 83 15.51 -9.30 1.60
CA LYS A 83 16.22 -10.24 2.48
C LYS A 83 15.43 -10.70 3.72
N MET A 84 14.12 -10.53 3.70
CA MET A 84 13.22 -10.93 4.78
C MET A 84 12.60 -12.29 4.50
N LYS A 85 13.40 -13.34 4.58
CA LYS A 85 12.96 -14.71 4.29
C LYS A 85 11.82 -15.25 5.18
N LEU A 86 11.57 -14.61 6.31
CA LEU A 86 10.60 -15.09 7.30
C LEU A 86 9.14 -14.69 7.03
N LEU A 87 8.91 -13.75 6.09
CA LEU A 87 7.58 -13.26 5.75
C LEU A 87 7.23 -13.46 4.27
N ALA A 88 8.00 -14.29 3.59
CA ALA A 88 7.97 -14.43 2.14
C ALA A 88 6.94 -15.42 1.60
N GLU A 89 5.99 -15.89 2.43
CA GLU A 89 4.88 -16.69 1.89
C GLU A 89 3.81 -15.77 1.31
N PRO A 90 3.37 -16.04 0.07
CA PRO A 90 2.26 -15.31 -0.52
C PRO A 90 1.02 -15.40 0.36
N SER A 91 0.29 -14.32 0.50
CA SER A 91 -0.97 -14.29 1.23
C SER A 91 -2.02 -15.19 0.58
N LEU A 92 -3.04 -15.57 1.33
CA LEU A 92 -4.17 -16.33 0.78
C LEU A 92 -4.86 -15.56 -0.35
N PHE A 93 -5.00 -14.25 -0.19
CA PHE A 93 -5.56 -13.35 -1.21
C PHE A 93 -4.74 -13.39 -2.52
N GLU A 94 -3.42 -13.38 -2.42
CA GLU A 94 -2.53 -13.50 -3.57
C GLU A 94 -2.66 -14.88 -4.24
N LYS A 95 -2.66 -15.96 -3.42
CA LYS A 95 -2.74 -17.35 -3.92
C LYS A 95 -4.06 -17.64 -4.65
N GLU A 96 -5.15 -16.99 -4.26
CA GLU A 96 -6.46 -17.16 -4.89
C GLU A 96 -6.65 -16.32 -6.15
N ALA A 97 -5.78 -15.37 -6.41
CA ALA A 97 -5.87 -14.51 -7.58
C ALA A 97 -5.55 -15.25 -8.89
N PRO A 98 -6.28 -15.01 -9.99
CA PRO A 98 -6.03 -15.69 -11.28
C PRO A 98 -4.63 -15.47 -11.84
N GLN A 99 -4.01 -14.32 -11.55
CA GLN A 99 -2.67 -13.95 -11.99
C GLN A 99 -1.55 -14.52 -11.11
N PHE A 100 -1.88 -15.25 -10.06
CA PHE A 100 -0.88 -15.79 -9.15
C PHE A 100 0.09 -16.75 -9.87
N ASP A 101 1.38 -16.49 -9.69
CA ASP A 101 2.47 -17.33 -10.21
C ASP A 101 3.50 -17.53 -9.08
N PRO A 102 3.70 -18.78 -8.60
CA PRO A 102 4.62 -19.06 -7.49
C PRO A 102 6.06 -18.59 -7.74
N GLN A 103 6.50 -18.59 -9.00
CA GLN A 103 7.86 -18.15 -9.34
C GLN A 103 7.97 -16.64 -9.29
N LYS A 104 6.98 -15.94 -9.82
CA LYS A 104 6.94 -14.47 -9.79
C LYS A 104 6.70 -13.91 -8.39
N ALA A 105 5.96 -14.63 -7.56
CA ALA A 105 5.64 -14.21 -6.19
C ALA A 105 6.88 -13.92 -5.34
N GLN A 106 7.98 -14.60 -5.58
CA GLN A 106 9.25 -14.40 -4.86
C GLN A 106 10.17 -13.37 -5.49
N THR A 107 10.20 -13.30 -6.83
CA THR A 107 11.21 -12.58 -7.61
C THR A 107 10.72 -11.25 -8.18
N LYS A 108 9.41 -11.04 -8.23
CA LYS A 108 8.80 -9.85 -8.83
C LYS A 108 8.12 -8.98 -7.79
N GLY A 109 8.22 -7.66 -7.98
CA GLY A 109 7.37 -6.71 -7.27
C GLY A 109 5.94 -6.77 -7.80
N LYS A 110 5.05 -6.04 -7.15
CA LYS A 110 3.65 -5.91 -7.54
C LYS A 110 3.29 -4.46 -7.74
N ILE A 111 2.37 -4.22 -8.64
CA ILE A 111 1.69 -2.94 -8.79
C ILE A 111 0.22 -3.12 -8.43
N PHE A 112 -0.30 -2.20 -7.63
CA PHE A 112 -1.71 -2.14 -7.21
C PHE A 112 -2.31 -0.86 -7.78
N VAL A 113 -3.47 -0.97 -8.40
CA VAL A 113 -4.15 0.16 -9.05
C VAL A 113 -5.59 0.23 -8.60
N LEU A 114 -6.01 1.41 -8.19
CA LEU A 114 -7.39 1.74 -7.87
C LEU A 114 -7.83 2.91 -8.74
N GLU A 115 -8.82 2.69 -9.60
CA GLU A 115 -9.26 3.68 -10.57
C GLU A 115 -10.76 3.62 -10.86
N LYS A 116 -11.35 2.44 -10.76
CA LYS A 116 -12.74 2.18 -11.15
C LYS A 116 -13.47 1.35 -10.12
N ASP A 117 -14.79 1.53 -10.07
CA ASP A 117 -15.68 0.64 -9.34
C ASP A 117 -15.84 -0.68 -10.12
N HIS A 118 -15.14 -1.70 -9.67
CA HIS A 118 -15.22 -3.05 -10.23
C HIS A 118 -16.28 -3.92 -9.57
N THR A 119 -16.64 -3.60 -8.33
CA THR A 119 -17.67 -4.33 -7.57
C THR A 119 -19.09 -3.93 -7.98
N GLY A 120 -19.27 -2.75 -8.56
CA GLY A 120 -20.55 -2.25 -9.01
C GLY A 120 -21.44 -1.70 -7.89
N ASP A 121 -20.85 -1.39 -6.73
CA ASP A 121 -21.59 -0.84 -5.58
C ASP A 121 -21.78 0.68 -5.60
N GLY A 122 -21.23 1.35 -6.60
CA GLY A 122 -21.29 2.80 -6.78
C GLY A 122 -20.22 3.58 -6.02
N HIS A 123 -19.28 2.89 -5.38
CA HIS A 123 -18.16 3.49 -4.63
C HIS A 123 -16.85 2.88 -5.09
N ILE A 124 -15.77 3.65 -5.01
CA ILE A 124 -14.42 3.18 -5.27
C ILE A 124 -13.71 3.05 -3.93
N ASN A 125 -13.27 1.85 -3.60
CA ASN A 125 -12.62 1.54 -2.32
C ASN A 125 -11.62 0.38 -2.47
N ILE A 126 -11.11 -0.13 -1.36
CA ILE A 126 -10.09 -1.18 -1.34
C ILE A 126 -10.52 -2.48 -2.05
N ASP A 127 -11.83 -2.76 -2.11
CA ASP A 127 -12.35 -3.97 -2.75
C ASP A 127 -12.25 -3.89 -4.28
N ASP A 128 -12.06 -2.70 -4.83
CA ASP A 128 -11.86 -2.47 -6.27
C ASP A 128 -10.38 -2.46 -6.68
N LEU A 129 -9.48 -2.71 -5.73
CA LEU A 129 -8.04 -2.68 -5.98
C LEU A 129 -7.63 -3.86 -6.87
N GLU A 130 -7.04 -3.54 -8.02
CA GLU A 130 -6.45 -4.53 -8.92
C GLU A 130 -4.94 -4.61 -8.71
N TRP A 131 -4.35 -5.78 -8.94
CA TRP A 131 -2.92 -5.93 -8.86
C TRP A 131 -2.35 -6.84 -9.95
N GLU A 132 -1.11 -6.59 -10.30
CA GLU A 132 -0.32 -7.37 -11.26
C GLU A 132 1.12 -7.48 -10.78
N TYR A 133 1.87 -8.44 -11.33
CA TYR A 133 3.31 -8.47 -11.14
C TYR A 133 3.99 -7.42 -12.01
N LEU A 134 5.00 -6.76 -11.45
CA LEU A 134 5.93 -5.95 -12.23
C LEU A 134 6.90 -6.86 -13.00
N GLU A 135 7.53 -6.35 -14.03
CA GLU A 135 8.60 -7.06 -14.73
C GLU A 135 9.86 -7.18 -13.87
N GLY A 136 10.13 -6.20 -13.03
CA GLY A 136 11.25 -6.13 -12.11
C GLY A 136 10.87 -6.46 -10.65
N ASP A 137 11.77 -6.16 -9.76
CA ASP A 137 11.66 -6.42 -8.31
C ASP A 137 10.91 -5.34 -7.52
N GLY A 138 10.43 -4.28 -8.17
CA GLY A 138 9.75 -3.17 -7.53
C GLY A 138 10.67 -2.13 -6.88
N ASP A 139 11.97 -2.17 -7.17
CA ASP A 139 12.91 -1.18 -6.65
C ASP A 139 12.49 0.24 -7.07
N PHE A 140 12.54 1.16 -6.13
CA PHE A 140 12.22 2.58 -6.34
C PHE A 140 13.01 3.21 -7.49
N LYS A 141 14.22 2.75 -7.72
CA LYS A 141 15.11 3.22 -8.79
C LYS A 141 14.95 2.44 -10.10
N SER A 142 14.14 1.39 -10.10
CA SER A 142 13.88 0.62 -11.32
C SER A 142 13.26 1.50 -12.41
N LYS A 143 13.44 1.08 -13.66
CA LYS A 143 12.90 1.80 -14.81
C LYS A 143 11.36 1.89 -14.74
N GLU A 144 10.70 0.80 -14.35
CA GLU A 144 9.25 0.74 -14.21
C GLU A 144 8.73 1.72 -13.17
N VAL A 145 9.28 1.69 -11.96
CA VAL A 145 8.85 2.59 -10.87
C VAL A 145 9.22 4.04 -11.18
N THR A 146 10.35 4.28 -11.84
CA THR A 146 10.72 5.62 -12.31
C THR A 146 9.71 6.17 -13.31
N GLN A 147 9.23 5.32 -14.23
CA GLN A 147 8.18 5.73 -15.18
C GLN A 147 6.88 6.08 -14.45
N LEU A 148 6.46 5.27 -13.48
CA LEU A 148 5.28 5.54 -12.65
C LEU A 148 5.42 6.88 -11.89
N ARG A 149 6.62 7.18 -11.37
CA ARG A 149 6.90 8.45 -10.69
C ARG A 149 6.77 9.64 -11.63
N ASN A 150 7.18 9.49 -12.87
CA ASN A 150 7.06 10.55 -13.88
C ASN A 150 5.61 10.81 -14.32
N GLU A 151 4.77 9.80 -14.27
CA GLU A 151 3.35 9.88 -14.64
C GLU A 151 2.46 10.37 -13.48
N ALA A 152 2.88 10.21 -12.25
CA ALA A 152 2.11 10.61 -11.06
C ALA A 152 2.11 12.12 -10.85
N ASP A 153 0.99 12.65 -10.39
CA ASP A 153 0.86 14.05 -9.97
C ASP A 153 1.42 14.27 -8.56
N ILE A 154 1.18 13.30 -7.67
CA ILE A 154 1.61 13.33 -6.28
C ILE A 154 2.29 12.02 -5.94
N ILE A 155 3.45 12.11 -5.32
CA ILE A 155 4.21 10.94 -4.84
C ILE A 155 4.33 11.08 -3.32
N ILE A 156 3.86 10.05 -2.60
CA ILE A 156 4.00 9.96 -1.16
C ILE A 156 4.89 8.77 -0.85
N HIS A 157 6.09 9.04 -0.42
CA HIS A 157 7.07 8.04 -0.03
C HIS A 157 7.28 8.08 1.48
N TYR A 158 6.75 7.07 2.15
CA TYR A 158 6.98 6.88 3.57
C TYR A 158 8.26 6.07 3.77
N CYS A 159 9.31 6.76 4.19
CA CYS A 159 10.45 6.08 4.81
C CYS A 159 10.15 5.97 6.30
N PRO A 160 9.91 4.77 6.85
CA PRO A 160 9.86 4.63 8.29
C PRO A 160 11.18 5.19 8.84
N LYS A 161 11.09 6.23 9.66
CA LYS A 161 12.27 6.73 10.38
C LYS A 161 12.86 5.52 11.07
N LYS A 162 14.10 5.17 10.75
CA LYS A 162 14.82 4.19 11.54
C LYS A 162 14.66 4.64 12.97
N LEU A 163 13.94 3.85 13.76
CA LEU A 163 13.89 4.08 15.20
C LEU A 163 15.33 4.32 15.63
N PRO A 164 15.64 5.43 16.30
CA PRO A 164 16.99 5.63 16.79
C PRO A 164 17.34 4.36 17.55
N HIS A 165 18.46 3.75 17.19
CA HIS A 165 18.98 2.61 17.91
C HIS A 165 19.16 3.03 19.37
N ARG A 166 18.16 2.79 20.20
CA ARG A 166 18.21 3.07 21.63
C ARG A 166 19.13 2.12 22.39
N PHE A 167 19.76 1.22 21.67
CA PHE A 167 20.65 0.22 22.23
C PHE A 167 21.92 0.15 21.41
N SER A 168 22.77 1.09 21.66
CA SER A 168 24.19 0.91 21.39
C SER A 168 24.87 0.40 22.65
#